data_ffaf95ee794c746c191db6aab902519e
#
_entry.id   ffaf95ee794c746c191db6aab902519e
#
_cell.length_a   1.000
_cell.length_b   1.000
_cell.length_c   1.000
_cell.angle_alpha   90.00
_cell.angle_beta   90.00
_cell.angle_gamma   90.00
#
_symmetry.space_group_name_H-M   'P 1'
#
loop_
_entity.id
_entity.type
_entity.pdbx_description
1 polymer ?
#
loop_
_entity_poly.entity_id
_entity_poly.type
_entity_poly.pdbx_seq_one_letter_code
_entity_poly.pdbx_strand_id
1 'polypeptide(L)'
;MRYLACLFALLLTALPAAAQDKKEVDLALALAIDISGSIDPEEARLQREGYVIAFRDPVIVKAITGGPNGRIAVAYFEWSDSWNQKLLIDWTLLDSETSIAAFADKLSNSPITIARRTSISGAIRYAVSLFARSGYEADRKVLDISGDGSNNDGMLVTDARTEALQQRIAINGLPIINDRPNPFGFPAEADLDQYYLHCVTGGPRSFVEVAKSFDDFPRAVRKKLLQEVADRGPRRGPTDAAALPLADGTRLAQARRPHDNGDEDYTRFVRPGYEPGCDVGERRSREFWQRRFGTTPD
;
A
#
# COMPACT_ATOMS: atom_id res chain seq x y z
N MET A 1 72.31 -11.15 -21.30
CA MET A 1 70.88 -10.94 -21.73
C MET A 1 70.02 -10.87 -20.50
N ARG A 2 69.63 -9.65 -20.09
CA ARG A 2 68.87 -9.40 -18.83
C ARG A 2 67.45 -9.02 -19.26
N TYR A 3 66.45 -9.86 -18.96
CA TYR A 3 65.04 -9.54 -19.20
C TYR A 3 64.51 -8.71 -18.01
N LEU A 4 64.20 -7.44 -18.27
CA LEU A 4 63.52 -6.57 -17.34
C LEU A 4 62.00 -6.81 -17.51
N ALA A 5 61.36 -7.42 -16.55
CA ALA A 5 59.91 -7.60 -16.52
C ALA A 5 59.29 -6.37 -15.84
N CYS A 6 58.62 -5.51 -16.63
CA CYS A 6 57.80 -4.41 -16.11
C CYS A 6 56.47 -4.96 -15.60
N LEU A 7 56.28 -5.02 -14.31
CA LEU A 7 54.97 -5.24 -13.67
C LEU A 7 54.18 -3.90 -13.74
N PHE A 8 53.18 -3.88 -14.59
CA PHE A 8 52.22 -2.77 -14.63
C PHE A 8 51.11 -3.07 -13.60
N ALA A 9 51.18 -2.47 -12.44
CA ALA A 9 50.11 -2.57 -11.42
C ALA A 9 48.95 -1.67 -11.85
N LEU A 10 47.85 -2.31 -12.31
CA LEU A 10 46.58 -1.62 -12.56
C LEU A 10 45.92 -1.27 -11.20
N LEU A 11 46.05 -0.04 -10.77
CA LEU A 11 45.22 0.50 -9.67
C LEU A 11 43.78 0.67 -10.19
N LEU A 12 42.90 -0.27 -9.89
CA LEU A 12 41.45 -0.05 -10.00
C LEU A 12 41.05 0.94 -8.89
N THR A 13 40.92 2.21 -9.22
CA THR A 13 40.23 3.18 -8.37
C THR A 13 38.76 2.87 -8.39
N ALA A 14 38.26 2.21 -7.34
CA ALA A 14 36.82 2.08 -7.09
C ALA A 14 36.29 3.50 -6.81
N LEU A 15 35.62 4.09 -7.80
CA LEU A 15 34.86 5.32 -7.62
C LEU A 15 33.74 4.99 -6.60
N PRO A 16 33.60 5.75 -5.51
CA PRO A 16 32.44 5.58 -4.64
C PRO A 16 31.19 5.83 -5.48
N ALA A 17 30.30 4.83 -5.54
CA ALA A 17 28.97 5.03 -6.09
C ALA A 17 28.33 6.16 -5.27
N ALA A 18 28.10 7.30 -5.88
CA ALA A 18 27.38 8.41 -5.24
C ALA A 18 26.02 7.84 -4.83
N ALA A 19 25.80 7.71 -3.52
CA ALA A 19 24.48 7.41 -2.99
C ALA A 19 23.57 8.55 -3.47
N GLN A 20 22.66 8.23 -4.38
CA GLN A 20 21.70 9.20 -4.88
C GLN A 20 20.82 9.59 -3.68
N ASP A 21 20.91 10.84 -3.22
CA ASP A 21 20.11 11.35 -2.12
C ASP A 21 18.63 11.11 -2.44
N LYS A 22 18.00 10.22 -1.69
CA LYS A 22 16.59 9.93 -1.86
C LYS A 22 15.78 11.15 -1.47
N LYS A 23 14.80 11.49 -2.31
CA LYS A 23 13.91 12.62 -2.01
C LYS A 23 12.99 12.27 -0.84
N GLU A 24 13.02 13.08 0.21
CA GLU A 24 12.16 12.89 1.39
C GLU A 24 10.70 13.21 1.05
N VAL A 25 9.77 12.41 1.57
CA VAL A 25 8.32 12.57 1.41
C VAL A 25 7.59 12.24 2.71
N ASP A 26 6.46 12.87 2.97
CA ASP A 26 5.62 12.60 4.16
C ASP A 26 5.03 11.18 4.14
N LEU A 27 4.76 10.67 2.94
CA LEU A 27 4.13 9.38 2.70
C LEU A 27 4.58 8.80 1.37
N ALA A 28 4.97 7.53 1.37
CA ALA A 28 5.00 6.70 0.17
C ALA A 28 3.75 5.81 0.17
N LEU A 29 2.86 6.00 -0.79
CA LEU A 29 1.56 5.34 -0.91
C LEU A 29 1.50 4.50 -2.17
N ALA A 30 1.39 3.18 -2.02
CA ALA A 30 1.12 2.27 -3.12
C ALA A 30 -0.38 1.94 -3.15
N LEU A 31 -1.05 2.27 -4.24
CA LEU A 31 -2.46 1.98 -4.47
C LEU A 31 -2.55 0.68 -5.28
N ALA A 32 -3.14 -0.34 -4.68
CA ALA A 32 -3.31 -1.68 -5.25
C ALA A 32 -4.79 -1.95 -5.51
N ILE A 33 -5.19 -1.99 -6.79
CA ILE A 33 -6.58 -2.05 -7.20
C ILE A 33 -6.90 -3.41 -7.81
N ASP A 34 -7.92 -4.07 -7.27
CA ASP A 34 -8.43 -5.33 -7.76
C ASP A 34 -9.07 -5.17 -9.15
N ILE A 35 -8.65 -6.03 -10.06
CA ILE A 35 -9.25 -6.22 -11.38
C ILE A 35 -9.62 -7.69 -11.60
N SER A 36 -9.84 -8.44 -10.52
CA SER A 36 -10.20 -9.86 -10.56
C SER A 36 -11.56 -10.09 -11.25
N GLY A 37 -11.88 -11.35 -11.53
CA GLY A 37 -13.03 -11.69 -12.37
C GLY A 37 -14.40 -11.48 -11.73
N SER A 38 -14.47 -11.11 -10.45
CA SER A 38 -15.70 -10.64 -9.80
C SER A 38 -16.10 -9.24 -10.22
N ILE A 39 -15.13 -8.44 -10.69
CA ILE A 39 -15.32 -7.05 -11.11
C ILE A 39 -15.65 -7.00 -12.60
N ASP A 40 -16.76 -6.37 -12.96
CA ASP A 40 -17.12 -6.13 -14.35
C ASP A 40 -16.46 -4.85 -14.92
N PRO A 41 -16.51 -4.60 -16.27
CA PRO A 41 -15.87 -3.41 -16.86
C PRO A 41 -16.41 -2.08 -16.34
N GLU A 42 -17.68 -2.01 -15.97
CA GLU A 42 -18.28 -0.79 -15.42
C GLU A 42 -17.81 -0.55 -13.99
N GLU A 43 -17.75 -1.60 -13.19
CA GLU A 43 -17.24 -1.56 -11.82
C GLU A 43 -15.76 -1.17 -11.79
N ALA A 44 -14.94 -1.72 -12.69
CA ALA A 44 -13.54 -1.31 -12.85
C ALA A 44 -13.39 0.17 -13.24
N ARG A 45 -14.32 0.66 -14.09
CA ARG A 45 -14.38 2.07 -14.46
C ARG A 45 -14.74 2.95 -13.25
N LEU A 46 -15.74 2.56 -12.46
CA LEU A 46 -16.16 3.27 -11.26
C LEU A 46 -15.04 3.34 -10.21
N GLN A 47 -14.30 2.24 -10.01
CA GLN A 47 -13.12 2.25 -9.14
C GLN A 47 -12.09 3.29 -9.62
N ARG A 48 -11.73 3.26 -10.90
CA ARG A 48 -10.78 4.19 -11.49
C ARG A 48 -11.22 5.64 -11.32
N GLU A 49 -12.47 5.92 -11.66
CA GLU A 49 -13.06 7.24 -11.57
C GLU A 49 -13.09 7.76 -10.13
N GLY A 50 -13.34 6.88 -9.15
CA GLY A 50 -13.29 7.21 -7.74
C GLY A 50 -11.93 7.79 -7.31
N TYR A 51 -10.82 7.17 -7.72
CA TYR A 51 -9.48 7.72 -7.47
C TYR A 51 -9.23 9.03 -8.22
N VAL A 52 -9.64 9.13 -9.49
CA VAL A 52 -9.49 10.38 -10.28
C VAL A 52 -10.22 11.54 -9.61
N ILE A 53 -11.46 11.33 -9.15
CA ILE A 53 -12.26 12.34 -8.45
C ILE A 53 -11.57 12.71 -7.13
N ALA A 54 -11.09 11.73 -6.37
CA ALA A 54 -10.44 11.98 -5.09
C ALA A 54 -9.15 12.79 -5.23
N PHE A 55 -8.28 12.49 -6.20
CA PHE A 55 -7.07 13.28 -6.44
C PHE A 55 -7.34 14.69 -6.98
N ARG A 56 -8.54 14.96 -7.52
CA ARG A 56 -8.98 16.31 -7.93
C ARG A 56 -9.73 17.07 -6.82
N ASP A 57 -9.97 16.43 -5.67
CA ASP A 57 -10.64 17.10 -4.54
C ASP A 57 -9.71 18.13 -3.89
N PRO A 58 -10.13 19.43 -3.78
CA PRO A 58 -9.28 20.47 -3.18
C PRO A 58 -8.85 20.19 -1.75
N VAL A 59 -9.64 19.41 -0.99
CA VAL A 59 -9.30 19.03 0.39
C VAL A 59 -8.14 18.04 0.40
N ILE A 60 -8.13 17.07 -0.52
CA ILE A 60 -7.03 16.11 -0.70
C ILE A 60 -5.77 16.85 -1.18
N VAL A 61 -5.90 17.71 -2.19
CA VAL A 61 -4.79 18.53 -2.70
C VAL A 61 -4.15 19.33 -1.57
N LYS A 62 -4.96 20.02 -0.77
CA LYS A 62 -4.50 20.79 0.39
C LYS A 62 -3.86 19.91 1.47
N ALA A 63 -4.39 18.70 1.70
CA ALA A 63 -3.83 17.78 2.68
C ALA A 63 -2.44 17.28 2.23
N ILE A 64 -2.26 16.96 0.94
CA ILE A 64 -0.97 16.55 0.36
C ILE A 64 0.07 17.67 0.47
N THR A 65 -0.28 18.87 0.01
CA THR A 65 0.67 20.01 -0.06
C THR A 65 0.89 20.69 1.31
N GLY A 66 0.04 20.43 2.28
CA GLY A 66 0.11 21.01 3.64
C GLY A 66 0.85 20.13 4.66
N GLY A 67 1.46 19.02 4.26
CA GLY A 67 2.28 18.17 5.12
C GLY A 67 3.60 18.82 5.53
N PRO A 68 4.38 18.20 6.43
CA PRO A 68 5.69 18.70 6.86
C PRO A 68 6.69 18.91 5.69
N ASN A 69 6.74 17.96 4.76
CA ASN A 69 7.52 18.07 3.53
C ASN A 69 6.69 18.64 2.38
N GLY A 70 5.36 18.75 2.52
CA GLY A 70 4.43 19.24 1.53
C GLY A 70 4.33 18.37 0.28
N ARG A 71 4.64 17.07 0.40
CA ARG A 71 4.70 16.16 -0.74
C ARG A 71 4.59 14.70 -0.32
N ILE A 72 4.00 13.90 -1.20
CA ILE A 72 3.92 12.44 -1.09
C ILE A 72 4.43 11.79 -2.37
N ALA A 73 4.83 10.52 -2.29
CA ALA A 73 5.08 9.69 -3.47
C ALA A 73 3.95 8.68 -3.62
N VAL A 74 3.37 8.57 -4.81
CA VAL A 74 2.27 7.64 -5.08
C VAL A 74 2.62 6.75 -6.26
N ALA A 75 2.34 5.45 -6.12
CA ALA A 75 2.32 4.49 -7.22
C ALA A 75 0.93 3.86 -7.32
N TYR A 76 0.50 3.50 -8.54
CA TYR A 76 -0.79 2.87 -8.79
C TYR A 76 -0.58 1.61 -9.63
N PHE A 77 -1.04 0.47 -9.13
CA PHE A 77 -1.01 -0.77 -9.88
C PHE A 77 -2.32 -1.55 -9.73
N GLU A 78 -2.62 -2.32 -10.75
CA GLU A 78 -3.75 -3.25 -10.78
C GLU A 78 -3.27 -4.67 -10.51
N TRP A 79 -4.09 -5.47 -9.87
CA TRP A 79 -3.75 -6.84 -9.51
C TRP A 79 -4.95 -7.79 -9.65
N SER A 80 -4.63 -9.10 -9.84
CA SER A 80 -5.63 -10.17 -9.87
C SER A 80 -5.05 -11.48 -9.30
N ASP A 81 -4.54 -12.37 -10.13
CA ASP A 81 -3.88 -13.60 -9.67
C ASP A 81 -2.46 -13.37 -9.15
N SER A 82 -1.81 -14.42 -8.65
CA SER A 82 -0.52 -14.33 -7.96
C SER A 82 0.66 -13.86 -8.84
N TRP A 83 0.51 -13.84 -10.17
CA TRP A 83 1.52 -13.37 -11.15
C TRP A 83 1.08 -12.23 -12.04
N ASN A 84 -0.14 -11.72 -11.85
CA ASN A 84 -0.67 -10.63 -12.65
C ASN A 84 -0.81 -9.35 -11.83
N GLN A 85 0.27 -8.61 -11.75
CA GLN A 85 0.32 -7.26 -11.19
C GLN A 85 0.82 -6.31 -12.27
N LYS A 86 0.03 -5.32 -12.61
CA LYS A 86 0.31 -4.35 -13.67
C LYS A 86 0.52 -2.95 -13.10
N LEU A 87 1.76 -2.48 -13.14
CA LEU A 87 2.08 -1.10 -12.77
C LEU A 87 1.55 -0.15 -13.84
N LEU A 88 0.53 0.63 -13.51
CA LEU A 88 -0.01 1.64 -14.41
C LEU A 88 0.71 2.98 -14.28
N ILE A 89 0.99 3.39 -13.04
CA ILE A 89 1.73 4.62 -12.76
C ILE A 89 2.80 4.27 -11.73
N ASP A 90 4.05 4.40 -12.15
CA ASP A 90 5.20 4.23 -11.25
C ASP A 90 5.30 5.39 -10.28
N TRP A 91 6.13 5.25 -9.26
CA TRP A 91 6.33 6.22 -8.20
C TRP A 91 6.41 7.64 -8.75
N THR A 92 5.42 8.43 -8.43
CA THR A 92 5.25 9.80 -8.89
C THR A 92 5.20 10.72 -7.68
N LEU A 93 5.99 11.78 -7.71
CA LEU A 93 5.98 12.82 -6.70
C LEU A 93 4.76 13.72 -6.87
N LEU A 94 3.97 13.86 -5.82
CA LEU A 94 2.84 14.77 -5.73
C LEU A 94 3.19 15.87 -4.71
N ASP A 95 3.58 17.06 -5.20
CA ASP A 95 4.08 18.19 -4.40
C ASP A 95 3.41 19.52 -4.75
N SER A 96 2.48 19.49 -5.69
CA SER A 96 1.78 20.67 -6.17
C SER A 96 0.42 20.28 -6.76
N GLU A 97 -0.50 21.23 -6.87
CA GLU A 97 -1.78 21.02 -7.56
C GLU A 97 -1.56 20.51 -8.99
N THR A 98 -0.54 21.04 -9.69
CA THR A 98 -0.20 20.63 -11.06
C THR A 98 0.24 19.15 -11.11
N SER A 99 1.13 18.71 -10.21
CA SER A 99 1.60 17.32 -10.20
C SER A 99 0.48 16.34 -9.82
N ILE A 100 -0.41 16.74 -8.92
CA ILE A 100 -1.59 15.95 -8.51
C ILE A 100 -2.60 15.84 -9.66
N ALA A 101 -2.90 16.95 -10.34
CA ALA A 101 -3.77 16.94 -11.51
C ALA A 101 -3.22 16.07 -12.64
N ALA A 102 -1.91 16.19 -12.94
CA ALA A 102 -1.26 15.35 -13.95
C ALA A 102 -1.32 13.84 -13.60
N PHE A 103 -1.20 13.48 -12.33
CA PHE A 103 -1.38 12.11 -11.87
C PHE A 103 -2.81 11.63 -12.13
N ALA A 104 -3.83 12.42 -11.75
CA ALA A 104 -5.23 12.11 -12.00
C ALA A 104 -5.55 11.98 -13.49
N ASP A 105 -4.97 12.84 -14.36
CA ASP A 105 -5.14 12.77 -15.80
C ASP A 105 -4.51 11.51 -16.40
N LYS A 106 -3.30 11.15 -15.95
CA LYS A 106 -2.64 9.92 -16.37
C LYS A 106 -3.45 8.69 -15.98
N LEU A 107 -4.02 8.70 -14.77
CA LEU A 107 -4.87 7.62 -14.29
C LEU A 107 -6.16 7.52 -15.12
N SER A 108 -6.84 8.63 -15.40
CA SER A 108 -8.05 8.70 -16.22
C SER A 108 -7.84 8.13 -17.63
N ASN A 109 -6.65 8.36 -18.22
CA ASN A 109 -6.32 7.91 -19.58
C ASN A 109 -5.75 6.49 -19.65
N SER A 110 -5.59 5.80 -18.50
CA SER A 110 -5.08 4.43 -18.49
C SER A 110 -6.17 3.42 -18.92
N PRO A 111 -5.81 2.36 -19.68
CA PRO A 111 -6.79 1.39 -20.14
C PRO A 111 -7.39 0.60 -18.98
N ILE A 112 -8.68 0.25 -19.09
CA ILE A 112 -9.34 -0.68 -18.16
C ILE A 112 -9.00 -2.10 -18.59
N THR A 113 -8.60 -2.92 -17.62
CA THR A 113 -8.32 -4.35 -17.80
C THR A 113 -9.09 -5.17 -16.77
N ILE A 114 -9.41 -6.42 -17.09
CA ILE A 114 -10.07 -7.38 -16.20
C ILE A 114 -9.28 -8.69 -16.28
N ALA A 115 -9.21 -9.40 -15.17
CA ALA A 115 -8.51 -10.67 -15.05
C ALA A 115 -9.38 -11.74 -14.37
N ARG A 116 -8.81 -12.73 -13.65
CA ARG A 116 -9.64 -13.85 -13.20
C ARG A 116 -9.63 -14.11 -11.70
N ARG A 117 -8.49 -14.40 -11.09
CA ARG A 117 -8.38 -14.83 -9.68
C ARG A 117 -8.13 -13.65 -8.77
N THR A 118 -8.24 -13.87 -7.46
CA THR A 118 -8.05 -12.84 -6.42
C THR A 118 -6.85 -13.24 -5.56
N SER A 119 -5.69 -12.60 -5.78
CA SER A 119 -4.47 -12.82 -5.00
C SER A 119 -4.05 -11.55 -4.28
N ILE A 120 -4.68 -11.30 -3.13
CA ILE A 120 -4.27 -10.22 -2.22
C ILE A 120 -2.81 -10.44 -1.79
N SER A 121 -2.42 -11.68 -1.55
CA SER A 121 -1.04 -12.03 -1.19
C SER A 121 -0.05 -11.70 -2.29
N GLY A 122 -0.40 -11.93 -3.56
CA GLY A 122 0.39 -11.51 -4.72
C GLY A 122 0.54 -10.00 -4.81
N ALA A 123 -0.55 -9.26 -4.59
CA ALA A 123 -0.54 -7.79 -4.57
C ALA A 123 0.37 -7.24 -3.45
N ILE A 124 0.30 -7.81 -2.24
CA ILE A 124 1.15 -7.41 -1.11
C ILE A 124 2.63 -7.63 -1.45
N ARG A 125 3.01 -8.81 -1.93
CA ARG A 125 4.39 -9.11 -2.29
C ARG A 125 4.93 -8.26 -3.42
N TYR A 126 4.10 -7.98 -4.42
CA TYR A 126 4.46 -7.02 -5.46
C TYR A 126 4.73 -5.63 -4.88
N ALA A 127 3.85 -5.15 -3.99
CA ALA A 127 4.04 -3.88 -3.32
C ALA A 127 5.34 -3.83 -2.51
N VAL A 128 5.72 -4.90 -1.78
CA VAL A 128 7.01 -4.99 -1.06
C VAL A 128 8.17 -4.74 -2.02
N SER A 129 8.16 -5.38 -3.19
CA SER A 129 9.18 -5.17 -4.23
C SER A 129 9.15 -3.75 -4.82
N LEU A 130 7.96 -3.17 -4.94
CA LEU A 130 7.75 -1.82 -5.45
C LEU A 130 8.30 -0.76 -4.48
N PHE A 131 8.05 -0.91 -3.18
CA PHE A 131 8.61 -0.03 -2.14
C PHE A 131 10.15 -0.11 -2.08
N ALA A 132 10.73 -1.30 -2.26
CA ALA A 132 12.19 -1.47 -2.24
C ALA A 132 12.91 -0.63 -3.31
N ARG A 133 12.22 -0.33 -4.43
CA ARG A 133 12.75 0.46 -5.57
C ARG A 133 12.13 1.85 -5.69
N SER A 134 11.46 2.36 -4.67
CA SER A 134 10.70 3.62 -4.76
C SER A 134 11.55 4.84 -5.11
N GLY A 135 12.82 4.86 -4.72
CA GLY A 135 13.68 6.03 -4.88
C GLY A 135 13.37 7.17 -3.90
N TYR A 136 12.41 7.00 -3.01
CA TYR A 136 12.01 7.99 -2.00
C TYR A 136 12.37 7.52 -0.58
N GLU A 137 12.66 8.48 0.29
CA GLU A 137 12.71 8.29 1.72
C GLU A 137 11.41 8.84 2.31
N ALA A 138 10.61 7.97 2.91
CA ALA A 138 9.28 8.31 3.38
C ALA A 138 9.19 8.15 4.90
N ASP A 139 8.55 9.11 5.58
CA ASP A 139 8.22 8.99 7.00
C ASP A 139 7.31 7.79 7.26
N ARG A 140 6.41 7.51 6.31
CA ARG A 140 5.50 6.36 6.35
C ARG A 140 5.42 5.68 4.98
N LYS A 141 5.33 4.35 5.00
CA LYS A 141 5.05 3.52 3.83
C LYS A 141 3.69 2.86 4.04
N VAL A 142 2.78 3.08 3.12
CA VAL A 142 1.41 2.54 3.19
C VAL A 142 1.06 1.85 1.88
N LEU A 143 0.61 0.61 2.00
CA LEU A 143 -0.06 -0.13 0.94
C LEU A 143 -1.57 -0.02 1.16
N ASP A 144 -2.27 0.53 0.19
CA ASP A 144 -3.73 0.60 0.13
C ASP A 144 -4.24 -0.49 -0.81
N ILE A 145 -4.98 -1.47 -0.27
CA ILE A 145 -5.53 -2.58 -1.05
C ILE A 145 -7.05 -2.44 -1.13
N SER A 146 -7.59 -2.33 -2.35
CA SER A 146 -9.02 -2.40 -2.62
C SER A 146 -9.38 -3.68 -3.38
N GLY A 147 -10.54 -4.26 -3.06
CA GLY A 147 -11.07 -5.44 -3.74
C GLY A 147 -12.40 -5.90 -3.17
N ASP A 148 -13.10 -6.79 -3.90
CA ASP A 148 -14.43 -7.29 -3.59
C ASP A 148 -14.46 -8.77 -3.18
N GLY A 149 -13.27 -9.38 -2.92
CA GLY A 149 -13.17 -10.78 -2.55
C GLY A 149 -12.01 -11.09 -1.59
N SER A 150 -12.07 -12.27 -0.95
CA SER A 150 -10.99 -12.82 -0.15
C SER A 150 -9.89 -13.43 -1.03
N ASN A 151 -8.68 -13.57 -0.47
CA ASN A 151 -7.57 -14.24 -1.14
C ASN A 151 -7.95 -15.67 -1.52
N ASN A 152 -7.80 -16.04 -2.79
CA ASN A 152 -8.13 -17.38 -3.28
C ASN A 152 -7.06 -17.97 -4.21
N ASP A 153 -5.92 -17.28 -4.34
CA ASP A 153 -4.80 -17.69 -5.17
C ASP A 153 -3.47 -17.23 -4.55
N GLY A 154 -2.41 -18.00 -4.77
CA GLY A 154 -1.08 -17.73 -4.23
C GLY A 154 -0.88 -18.22 -2.79
N MET A 155 0.00 -17.56 -2.05
CA MET A 155 0.29 -17.89 -0.65
C MET A 155 -0.80 -17.38 0.29
N LEU A 156 -0.75 -17.80 1.56
CA LEU A 156 -1.65 -17.28 2.58
C LEU A 156 -1.46 -15.75 2.73
N VAL A 157 -2.58 -15.03 2.81
CA VAL A 157 -2.57 -13.57 2.93
C VAL A 157 -1.83 -13.11 4.19
N THR A 158 -1.92 -13.86 5.28
CA THR A 158 -1.26 -13.58 6.56
C THR A 158 0.27 -13.63 6.46
N ASP A 159 0.81 -14.51 5.62
CA ASP A 159 2.25 -14.64 5.42
C ASP A 159 2.76 -13.45 4.60
N ALA A 160 2.07 -13.11 3.50
CA ALA A 160 2.39 -11.92 2.72
C ALA A 160 2.28 -10.63 3.55
N ARG A 161 1.24 -10.52 4.39
CA ARG A 161 1.10 -9.41 5.33
C ARG A 161 2.32 -9.31 6.26
N THR A 162 2.74 -10.43 6.83
CA THR A 162 3.90 -10.48 7.72
C THR A 162 5.17 -10.00 7.01
N GLU A 163 5.41 -10.42 5.76
CA GLU A 163 6.52 -9.93 4.94
C GLU A 163 6.48 -8.41 4.78
N ALA A 164 5.31 -7.82 4.50
CA ALA A 164 5.17 -6.37 4.35
C ALA A 164 5.44 -5.62 5.66
N LEU A 165 4.89 -6.12 6.78
CA LEU A 165 5.09 -5.52 8.10
C LEU A 165 6.56 -5.54 8.54
N GLN A 166 7.30 -6.61 8.23
CA GLN A 166 8.75 -6.69 8.46
C GLN A 166 9.52 -5.63 7.65
N GLN A 167 9.00 -5.19 6.51
CA GLN A 167 9.56 -4.09 5.71
C GLN A 167 9.01 -2.71 6.13
N ARG A 168 8.30 -2.64 7.27
CA ARG A 168 7.67 -1.42 7.80
C ARG A 168 6.67 -0.78 6.81
N ILE A 169 5.94 -1.61 6.10
CA ILE A 169 4.85 -1.20 5.22
C ILE A 169 3.55 -1.47 5.97
N ALA A 170 2.82 -0.43 6.35
CA ALA A 170 1.48 -0.58 6.88
C ALA A 170 0.49 -0.91 5.75
N ILE A 171 -0.51 -1.72 6.04
CA ILE A 171 -1.50 -2.14 5.04
C ILE A 171 -2.88 -1.63 5.48
N ASN A 172 -3.50 -0.80 4.66
CA ASN A 172 -4.88 -0.36 4.80
C ASN A 172 -5.77 -1.09 3.79
N GLY A 173 -7.03 -1.30 4.16
CA GLY A 173 -8.00 -2.02 3.34
C GLY A 173 -9.15 -1.15 2.87
N LEU A 174 -9.61 -1.42 1.64
CA LEU A 174 -10.82 -0.86 1.06
C LEU A 174 -11.67 -2.01 0.48
N PRO A 175 -12.30 -2.84 1.33
CA PRO A 175 -13.23 -3.85 0.83
C PRO A 175 -14.45 -3.20 0.20
N ILE A 176 -14.88 -3.76 -0.94
CA ILE A 176 -16.08 -3.37 -1.65
C ILE A 176 -17.14 -4.43 -1.37
N ILE A 177 -18.17 -4.07 -0.61
CA ILE A 177 -19.28 -4.99 -0.33
C ILE A 177 -20.21 -4.94 -1.53
N ASN A 178 -20.22 -6.03 -2.29
CA ASN A 178 -21.07 -6.16 -3.47
C ASN A 178 -22.07 -7.29 -3.24
N ASP A 179 -23.37 -6.95 -3.19
CA ASP A 179 -24.45 -7.95 -3.02
C ASP A 179 -24.73 -8.76 -4.28
N ARG A 180 -24.08 -8.44 -5.40
CA ARG A 180 -24.26 -9.14 -6.66
C ARG A 180 -23.42 -10.41 -6.69
N PRO A 181 -23.98 -11.56 -7.09
CA PRO A 181 -23.18 -12.74 -7.41
C PRO A 181 -22.17 -12.37 -8.52
N ASN A 182 -20.92 -12.81 -8.36
CA ASN A 182 -19.95 -12.56 -9.41
C ASN A 182 -20.34 -13.30 -10.71
N PRO A 183 -19.79 -12.91 -11.89
CA PRO A 183 -20.11 -13.51 -13.18
C PRO A 183 -19.91 -15.03 -13.26
N PHE A 184 -19.09 -15.61 -12.36
CA PHE A 184 -18.83 -17.05 -12.30
C PHE A 184 -19.77 -17.81 -11.33
N GLY A 185 -20.66 -17.11 -10.63
CA GLY A 185 -21.64 -17.67 -9.71
C GLY A 185 -21.12 -17.92 -8.31
N PHE A 186 -20.00 -17.32 -7.91
CA PHE A 186 -19.62 -17.29 -6.50
C PHE A 186 -20.55 -16.35 -5.73
N PRO A 187 -20.99 -16.73 -4.53
CA PRO A 187 -21.79 -15.85 -3.70
C PRO A 187 -20.98 -14.63 -3.26
N ALA A 188 -21.67 -13.51 -3.04
CA ALA A 188 -21.07 -12.34 -2.41
C ALA A 188 -20.55 -12.66 -0.99
N GLU A 189 -19.47 -12.02 -0.60
CA GLU A 189 -18.85 -12.20 0.72
C GLU A 189 -19.36 -11.14 1.69
N ALA A 190 -20.36 -11.49 2.51
CA ALA A 190 -21.05 -10.56 3.41
C ALA A 190 -20.14 -10.00 4.53
N ASP A 191 -19.09 -10.74 4.93
CA ASP A 191 -18.17 -10.43 6.01
C ASP A 191 -16.77 -10.01 5.51
N LEU A 192 -16.67 -9.52 4.29
CA LEU A 192 -15.42 -9.14 3.64
C LEU A 192 -14.69 -8.02 4.41
N ASP A 193 -15.43 -7.11 5.04
CA ASP A 193 -14.86 -6.07 5.89
C ASP A 193 -14.13 -6.66 7.11
N GLN A 194 -14.68 -7.72 7.71
CA GLN A 194 -14.04 -8.44 8.82
C GLN A 194 -12.82 -9.22 8.33
N TYR A 195 -12.92 -9.85 7.16
CA TYR A 195 -11.76 -10.49 6.55
C TYR A 195 -10.61 -9.50 6.32
N TYR A 196 -10.89 -8.34 5.74
CA TYR A 196 -9.87 -7.30 5.55
C TYR A 196 -9.30 -6.82 6.90
N LEU A 197 -10.16 -6.60 7.90
CA LEU A 197 -9.77 -6.12 9.21
C LEU A 197 -8.80 -7.08 9.93
N HIS A 198 -9.05 -8.37 9.86
CA HIS A 198 -8.32 -9.38 10.63
C HIS A 198 -7.21 -10.08 9.84
N CYS A 199 -7.37 -10.24 8.53
CA CYS A 199 -6.48 -11.05 7.71
C CYS A 199 -5.56 -10.21 6.80
N VAL A 200 -6.04 -9.08 6.28
CA VAL A 200 -5.32 -8.28 5.27
C VAL A 200 -4.56 -7.12 5.91
N THR A 201 -5.25 -6.31 6.72
CA THR A 201 -4.65 -5.07 7.27
C THR A 201 -3.68 -5.36 8.41
N GLY A 202 -2.74 -4.44 8.60
CA GLY A 202 -1.75 -4.52 9.68
C GLY A 202 -0.79 -3.34 9.66
N GLY A 203 -0.02 -3.21 10.73
CA GLY A 203 0.89 -2.10 10.95
C GLY A 203 0.26 -0.96 11.77
N PRO A 204 1.09 -0.01 12.24
CA PRO A 204 0.64 1.11 13.05
C PRO A 204 -0.44 1.92 12.33
N ARG A 205 -1.56 2.18 13.03
CA ARG A 205 -2.69 2.98 12.53
C ARG A 205 -3.36 2.43 11.25
N SER A 206 -3.13 1.15 10.95
CA SER A 206 -3.86 0.49 9.88
C SER A 206 -5.37 0.49 10.14
N PHE A 207 -6.15 0.66 9.10
CA PHE A 207 -7.60 0.73 9.16
C PHE A 207 -8.27 0.13 7.93
N VAL A 208 -9.57 -0.09 8.04
CA VAL A 208 -10.44 -0.50 6.94
C VAL A 208 -11.47 0.60 6.72
N GLU A 209 -11.61 1.06 5.49
CA GLU A 209 -12.73 1.86 5.02
C GLU A 209 -13.57 1.00 4.09
N VAL A 210 -14.86 0.91 4.32
CA VAL A 210 -15.77 0.06 3.56
C VAL A 210 -16.47 0.87 2.47
N ALA A 211 -16.39 0.42 1.23
CA ALA A 211 -17.30 0.82 0.17
C ALA A 211 -18.51 -0.13 0.18
N LYS A 212 -19.71 0.42 0.40
CA LYS A 212 -20.94 -0.38 0.50
C LYS A 212 -21.48 -0.85 -0.85
N SER A 213 -20.93 -0.34 -1.92
CA SER A 213 -21.18 -0.71 -3.32
C SER A 213 -20.14 -0.03 -4.20
N PHE A 214 -20.10 -0.34 -5.48
CA PHE A 214 -19.27 0.39 -6.44
C PHE A 214 -19.71 1.86 -6.59
N ASP A 215 -20.99 2.18 -6.45
CA ASP A 215 -21.49 3.56 -6.45
C ASP A 215 -21.01 4.37 -5.24
N ASP A 216 -20.78 3.70 -4.10
CA ASP A 216 -20.24 4.30 -2.88
C ASP A 216 -18.70 4.44 -2.91
N PHE A 217 -18.04 3.83 -3.86
CA PHE A 217 -16.59 3.76 -3.93
C PHE A 217 -15.91 5.15 -3.94
N PRO A 218 -16.39 6.16 -4.72
CA PRO A 218 -15.76 7.49 -4.70
C PRO A 218 -15.77 8.14 -3.30
N ARG A 219 -16.86 7.97 -2.53
CA ARG A 219 -16.94 8.44 -1.15
C ARG A 219 -15.91 7.74 -0.26
N ALA A 220 -15.83 6.42 -0.37
CA ALA A 220 -14.94 5.60 0.44
C ALA A 220 -13.47 5.92 0.14
N VAL A 221 -13.09 6.00 -1.14
CA VAL A 221 -11.73 6.40 -1.57
C VAL A 221 -11.38 7.80 -1.05
N ARG A 222 -12.28 8.78 -1.24
CA ARG A 222 -12.06 10.14 -0.74
C ARG A 222 -11.77 10.17 0.76
N LYS A 223 -12.61 9.48 1.55
CA LYS A 223 -12.45 9.41 3.01
C LYS A 223 -11.14 8.73 3.39
N LYS A 224 -10.85 7.61 2.74
CA LYS A 224 -9.65 6.82 2.99
C LYS A 224 -8.37 7.60 2.66
N LEU A 225 -8.27 8.19 1.47
CA LEU A 225 -7.12 9.00 1.06
C LEU A 225 -6.92 10.20 2.00
N LEU A 226 -8.00 10.87 2.40
CA LEU A 226 -7.90 11.98 3.35
C LEU A 226 -7.32 11.52 4.70
N GLN A 227 -7.75 10.36 5.19
CA GLN A 227 -7.24 9.79 6.44
C GLN A 227 -5.76 9.40 6.31
N GLU A 228 -5.35 8.81 5.20
CA GLU A 228 -3.96 8.42 4.94
C GLU A 228 -3.02 9.62 4.84
N VAL A 229 -3.44 10.66 4.11
CA VAL A 229 -2.63 11.86 3.89
C VAL A 229 -2.63 12.76 5.14
N ALA A 230 -3.76 12.87 5.85
CA ALA A 230 -3.88 13.70 7.05
C ALA A 230 -3.25 13.08 8.29
N ASP A 231 -3.03 11.76 8.31
CA ASP A 231 -2.40 11.06 9.41
C ASP A 231 -0.89 11.40 9.46
N ARG A 232 -0.62 12.53 10.10
CA ARG A 232 0.74 13.01 10.32
C ARG A 232 1.36 12.19 11.42
N GLY A 233 2.36 11.38 11.10
CA GLY A 233 3.23 10.76 12.08
C GLY A 233 3.80 11.80 13.05
N PRO A 234 4.37 11.40 14.19
CA PRO A 234 5.05 12.32 15.06
C PRO A 234 6.08 13.10 14.22
N ARG A 235 6.00 14.44 14.24
CA ARG A 235 6.98 15.28 13.57
C ARG A 235 8.37 14.84 14.04
N ARG A 236 9.27 14.57 13.12
CA ARG A 236 10.70 14.64 13.42
C ARG A 236 10.94 16.10 13.78
N GLY A 237 10.87 16.41 15.09
CA GLY A 237 11.30 17.73 15.59
C GLY A 237 12.75 17.89 15.18
N PRO A 238 13.21 19.12 14.87
CA PRO A 238 14.62 19.38 14.77
C PRO A 238 15.27 18.87 16.05
N THR A 239 16.38 18.16 15.93
CA THR A 239 17.28 17.80 17.04
C THR A 239 17.88 19.08 17.59
N ASP A 240 17.08 19.90 18.26
CA ASP A 240 17.54 21.02 19.03
C ASP A 240 17.26 20.76 20.50
N ALA A 241 18.26 20.19 21.08
CA ALA A 241 18.56 20.33 22.48
C ALA A 241 18.94 21.79 22.80
N ALA A 242 17.98 22.68 22.72
CA ALA A 242 18.08 23.97 23.45
C ALA A 242 16.92 23.97 24.43
N ALA A 243 17.06 23.21 25.52
CA ALA A 243 16.28 23.42 26.73
C ALA A 243 16.60 24.81 27.24
N LEU A 244 15.70 25.76 27.02
CA LEU A 244 15.74 27.03 27.74
C LEU A 244 15.66 26.74 29.24
N PRO A 245 16.56 27.25 30.05
CA PRO A 245 16.49 27.07 31.49
C PRO A 245 15.30 27.85 32.04
N LEU A 246 14.39 27.14 32.72
CA LEU A 246 13.39 27.79 33.55
C LEU A 246 14.05 28.45 34.73
N ALA A 247 13.60 29.64 35.10
CA ALA A 247 14.20 30.54 36.09
C ALA A 247 14.20 30.04 37.56
N ASP A 248 13.62 28.85 37.81
CA ASP A 248 13.47 28.28 39.15
C ASP A 248 14.32 27.03 39.44
N GLY A 249 15.15 26.59 38.49
CA GLY A 249 16.04 25.45 38.71
C GLY A 249 15.37 24.07 38.78
N THR A 250 14.07 23.97 38.61
CA THR A 250 13.34 22.70 38.66
C THR A 250 13.37 22.01 37.28
N ARG A 251 14.18 20.98 37.16
CA ARG A 251 14.14 20.08 36.00
C ARG A 251 12.90 19.17 36.10
N LEU A 252 11.81 19.52 35.44
CA LEU A 252 10.77 18.58 35.18
C LEU A 252 11.38 17.49 34.30
N ALA A 253 11.45 16.28 34.80
CA ALA A 253 11.73 15.10 34.01
C ALA A 253 10.63 14.99 32.98
N GLN A 254 10.88 15.48 31.75
CA GLN A 254 10.02 15.17 30.61
C GLN A 254 10.07 13.66 30.47
N ALA A 255 8.94 13.02 30.73
CA ALA A 255 8.73 11.64 30.37
C ALA A 255 9.12 11.53 28.88
N ARG A 256 10.22 10.86 28.59
CA ARG A 256 10.62 10.51 27.24
C ARG A 256 9.43 9.80 26.62
N ARG A 257 8.70 10.47 25.72
CA ARG A 257 7.86 9.74 24.79
C ARG A 257 8.81 8.78 24.08
N PRO A 258 8.44 7.51 23.90
CA PRO A 258 9.28 6.59 23.17
C PRO A 258 9.62 7.27 21.85
N HIS A 259 10.89 7.55 21.62
CA HIS A 259 11.38 7.89 20.29
C HIS A 259 10.96 6.71 19.39
N ASP A 260 10.30 6.99 18.31
CA ASP A 260 10.14 6.05 17.19
C ASP A 260 11.55 5.92 16.58
N ASN A 261 12.39 5.10 17.23
CA ASN A 261 13.80 4.89 16.88
C ASN A 261 13.97 3.96 15.68
N GLY A 262 12.96 3.85 14.82
CA GLY A 262 13.05 2.96 13.68
C GLY A 262 12.95 1.46 14.01
N ASP A 263 12.78 1.08 15.29
CA ASP A 263 12.74 -0.32 15.76
C ASP A 263 11.34 -0.80 16.15
N GLU A 264 10.29 -0.03 15.79
CA GLU A 264 8.93 -0.45 16.08
C GLU A 264 8.58 -1.73 15.31
N ASP A 265 8.21 -2.77 16.06
CA ASP A 265 7.76 -4.04 15.49
C ASP A 265 6.34 -3.88 14.94
N TYR A 266 6.22 -3.75 13.63
CA TYR A 266 4.95 -3.60 12.93
C TYR A 266 4.09 -4.86 13.01
N THR A 267 4.67 -6.04 13.27
CA THR A 267 3.92 -7.30 13.32
C THR A 267 2.98 -7.40 14.52
N ARG A 268 3.21 -6.60 15.59
CA ARG A 268 2.31 -6.52 16.75
C ARG A 268 0.97 -5.84 16.45
N PHE A 269 0.86 -5.09 15.35
CA PHE A 269 -0.35 -4.36 14.97
C PHE A 269 -1.25 -5.18 14.04
N VAL A 270 -1.41 -6.46 14.30
CA VAL A 270 -2.39 -7.32 13.64
C VAL A 270 -3.55 -7.60 14.58
N ARG A 271 -4.73 -7.79 13.99
CA ARG A 271 -5.96 -8.09 14.73
C ARG A 271 -6.30 -9.57 14.54
N PRO A 272 -6.06 -10.45 15.54
CA PRO A 272 -6.46 -11.84 15.47
C PRO A 272 -7.98 -12.00 15.64
N GLY A 273 -8.50 -13.19 15.37
CA GLY A 273 -9.85 -13.57 15.76
C GLY A 273 -10.90 -13.55 14.64
N TYR A 274 -10.51 -13.77 13.40
CA TYR A 274 -11.47 -14.04 12.33
C TYR A 274 -11.87 -15.53 12.34
N GLU A 275 -13.09 -15.82 12.84
CA GLU A 275 -13.59 -17.20 13.04
C GLU A 275 -13.62 -18.07 11.79
N PRO A 276 -13.97 -17.54 10.57
CA PRO A 276 -13.88 -18.35 9.37
C PRO A 276 -12.45 -18.79 9.01
N GLY A 277 -11.42 -18.17 9.61
CA GLY A 277 -10.01 -18.37 9.27
C GLY A 277 -9.57 -17.57 8.04
N CYS A 278 -8.31 -17.13 8.04
CA CYS A 278 -7.80 -16.27 6.96
C CYS A 278 -7.54 -17.02 5.64
N ASP A 279 -7.72 -18.33 5.62
CA ASP A 279 -7.69 -19.21 4.44
C ASP A 279 -9.08 -19.48 3.84
N VAL A 280 -10.10 -18.71 4.27
CA VAL A 280 -11.51 -18.93 3.86
C VAL A 280 -11.70 -18.85 2.36
N GLY A 281 -11.03 -17.92 1.69
CA GLY A 281 -11.14 -17.75 0.23
C GLY A 281 -10.59 -18.95 -0.52
N GLU A 282 -9.42 -19.44 -0.13
CA GLU A 282 -8.81 -20.63 -0.71
C GLU A 282 -9.68 -21.88 -0.50
N ARG A 283 -10.28 -22.04 0.68
CA ARG A 283 -11.18 -23.17 0.97
C ARG A 283 -12.45 -23.08 0.12
N ARG A 284 -13.13 -21.92 0.09
CA ARG A 284 -14.33 -21.69 -0.74
C ARG A 284 -14.05 -21.93 -2.21
N SER A 285 -12.91 -21.48 -2.73
CA SER A 285 -12.49 -21.71 -4.10
C SER A 285 -12.35 -23.21 -4.39
N ARG A 286 -11.59 -23.94 -3.56
CA ARG A 286 -11.43 -25.40 -3.72
C ARG A 286 -12.76 -26.15 -3.69
N GLU A 287 -13.62 -25.84 -2.74
CA GLU A 287 -14.95 -26.48 -2.62
C GLU A 287 -15.84 -26.22 -3.85
N PHE A 288 -15.83 -24.97 -4.36
CA PHE A 288 -16.59 -24.61 -5.54
C PHE A 288 -16.14 -25.41 -6.77
N TRP A 289 -14.84 -25.47 -7.02
CA TRP A 289 -14.28 -26.19 -8.17
C TRP A 289 -14.53 -27.70 -8.06
N GLN A 290 -14.37 -28.25 -6.87
CA GLN A 290 -14.62 -29.67 -6.63
C GLN A 290 -16.08 -30.05 -6.86
N ARG A 291 -17.04 -29.25 -6.39
CA ARG A 291 -18.48 -29.48 -6.61
C ARG A 291 -18.88 -29.36 -8.07
N ARG A 292 -18.27 -28.43 -8.81
CA ARG A 292 -18.70 -28.09 -10.17
C ARG A 292 -18.01 -28.94 -11.24
N PHE A 293 -16.77 -29.34 -11.02
CA PHE A 293 -15.92 -29.97 -12.03
C PHE A 293 -15.26 -31.28 -11.55
N GLY A 294 -15.41 -31.66 -10.30
CA GLY A 294 -14.77 -32.85 -9.72
C GLY A 294 -13.25 -32.75 -9.53
N THR A 295 -12.67 -31.58 -9.81
CA THR A 295 -11.22 -31.30 -9.66
C THR A 295 -11.01 -29.99 -8.94
N THR A 296 -9.87 -29.84 -8.26
CA THR A 296 -9.40 -28.53 -7.75
C THR A 296 -8.45 -27.92 -8.79
N PRO A 297 -8.50 -26.62 -9.06
CA PRO A 297 -7.48 -25.97 -9.86
C PRO A 297 -6.13 -26.03 -9.13
N ASP A 298 -5.08 -26.33 -9.87
CA ASP A 298 -3.69 -26.24 -9.41
C ASP A 298 -3.30 -24.79 -9.14
#